data_5acb396e05e834cb453121ef55c9a3fc
#
_entry.id   5acb396e05e834cb453121ef55c9a3fc
#
_cell.length_a   1.000
_cell.length_b   1.000
_cell.length_c   1.000
_cell.angle_alpha   90.00
_cell.angle_beta   90.00
_cell.angle_gamma   90.00
#
_symmetry.space_group_name_H-M   'P 1'
#
loop_
_entity.id
_entity.type
_entity.pdbx_description
1 polymer ?
#
loop_
_entity_poly.entity_id
_entity_poly.type
_entity_poly.pdbx_seq_one_letter_code
_entity_poly.pdbx_strand_id
1 'polypeptide(L)'
;LGGDGTVGANKNSTKIIGDHTDKYIQAYFQYDSKKTGGVTISHLRFGDNPIRSPYYINQADFVACHNPAYVIQGMKMVQDVKPGGVFMINCQWSDEELAHHLNADAKKYIADNNIQLYTINAIDKAIEIGMGKRTNTILQSAFFKLADVMPIDKAVEYMKAAAKKSYSKKGDAVVEMNYKAIDAGVDAVHKVEVPESWKNPEADAPKAERTGRPEVVKLVNELLDPIAKMDGDSLPVSAFADKADGQYVTGASAYEKRGTAVTVPQWDPEKCIQCNNCAFVCSHATIRPFLLTDDEVKAAPDNMKVADMKPKAGAYKYTMSVSPLDCMGCGECITVCPTAAISMQPQESQAAEQPVFDYLVANVSKKTDAGMVDTTPKGSQFNQPLLEFSGSCAGCAETSYARLITQ
;
A
#
# COMPACT_ATOMS: atom_id res chain seq x y z
N LEU A 1 5.32 5.07 3.68
CA LEU A 1 5.11 4.47 2.37
C LEU A 1 6.02 5.13 1.33
N GLY A 2 6.69 4.35 0.50
CA GLY A 2 7.57 4.89 -0.54
C GLY A 2 6.80 5.80 -1.51
N GLY A 3 7.24 7.07 -1.63
CA GLY A 3 6.64 8.05 -2.54
C GLY A 3 5.49 8.90 -1.98
N ASP A 4 5.10 8.74 -0.71
CA ASP A 4 3.99 9.48 -0.08
C ASP A 4 4.38 10.85 0.52
N GLY A 5 5.67 11.20 0.52
CA GLY A 5 6.18 12.45 1.07
C GLY A 5 6.48 12.43 2.58
N THR A 6 6.24 11.32 3.27
CA THR A 6 6.45 11.18 4.72
C THR A 6 7.90 11.45 5.14
N VAL A 7 8.89 10.97 4.37
CA VAL A 7 10.31 11.24 4.65
C VAL A 7 10.62 12.73 4.63
N GLY A 8 10.05 13.47 3.66
CA GLY A 8 10.18 14.92 3.58
C GLY A 8 9.58 15.63 4.80
N ALA A 9 8.38 15.20 5.22
CA ALA A 9 7.73 15.72 6.42
C ALA A 9 8.55 15.45 7.69
N ASN A 10 9.08 14.24 7.85
CA ASN A 10 9.91 13.88 9.00
C ASN A 10 11.25 14.64 9.04
N LYS A 11 11.90 14.84 7.87
CA LYS A 11 13.08 15.73 7.77
C LYS A 11 12.75 17.18 8.19
N ASN A 12 11.57 17.67 7.78
CA ASN A 12 11.10 19.00 8.17
C ASN A 12 10.81 19.08 9.67
N SER A 13 10.18 18.06 10.25
CA SER A 13 9.96 17.98 11.70
C SER A 13 11.28 17.99 12.48
N THR A 14 12.25 17.18 12.06
CA THR A 14 13.59 17.13 12.65
C THR A 14 14.27 18.51 12.59
N LYS A 15 14.15 19.20 11.45
CA LYS A 15 14.69 20.55 11.28
C LYS A 15 14.00 21.57 12.19
N ILE A 16 12.66 21.55 12.28
CA ILE A 16 11.90 22.45 13.14
C ILE A 16 12.34 22.26 14.61
N ILE A 17 12.43 21.02 15.07
CA ILE A 17 12.85 20.72 16.45
C ILE A 17 14.28 21.21 16.70
N GLY A 18 15.21 20.93 15.78
CA GLY A 18 16.61 21.33 15.94
C GLY A 18 16.85 22.83 15.85
N ASP A 19 16.10 23.56 15.00
CA ASP A 19 16.26 24.99 14.82
C ASP A 19 15.59 25.80 15.98
N HIS A 20 14.64 25.20 16.70
CA HIS A 20 13.79 25.91 17.66
C HIS A 20 13.74 25.32 19.07
N THR A 21 14.57 24.34 19.35
CA THR A 21 14.74 23.77 20.72
C THR A 21 16.24 23.51 20.98
N ASP A 22 16.59 23.34 22.26
CA ASP A 22 17.94 22.96 22.66
C ASP A 22 18.18 21.44 22.62
N LYS A 23 17.26 20.67 22.00
CA LYS A 23 17.35 19.21 21.97
C LYS A 23 18.39 18.73 20.95
N TYR A 24 19.12 17.69 21.34
CA TYR A 24 19.89 16.88 20.39
C TYR A 24 18.94 16.07 19.54
N ILE A 25 19.24 15.95 18.25
CA ILE A 25 18.38 15.24 17.29
C ILE A 25 19.19 14.22 16.49
N GLN A 26 18.55 13.11 16.20
CA GLN A 26 19.07 12.09 15.29
C GLN A 26 17.91 11.57 14.44
N ALA A 27 18.12 11.44 13.14
CA ALA A 27 17.16 10.86 12.22
C ALA A 27 17.83 9.81 11.34
N TYR A 28 17.19 8.68 11.18
CA TYR A 28 17.57 7.63 10.24
C TYR A 28 16.33 7.16 9.48
N PHE A 29 16.47 6.92 8.18
CA PHE A 29 15.38 6.50 7.31
C PHE A 29 15.72 5.14 6.71
N GLN A 30 14.99 4.12 7.13
CA GLN A 30 15.08 2.77 6.60
C GLN A 30 14.13 2.62 5.41
N TYR A 31 14.63 2.09 4.31
CA TYR A 31 13.87 1.91 3.08
C TYR A 31 13.78 0.44 2.71
N ASP A 32 12.64 0.06 2.17
CA ASP A 32 12.47 -1.18 1.41
C ASP A 32 13.14 -1.06 0.03
N SER A 33 13.44 -2.17 -0.59
CA SER A 33 13.88 -2.25 -1.99
C SER A 33 12.79 -1.85 -2.98
N LYS A 34 11.53 -2.01 -2.61
CA LYS A 34 10.37 -1.60 -3.41
C LYS A 34 10.21 -0.07 -3.41
N LYS A 35 9.96 0.52 -4.60
CA LYS A 35 9.90 1.99 -4.75
C LYS A 35 8.55 2.55 -4.32
N THR A 36 7.47 2.21 -5.02
CA THR A 36 6.13 2.64 -4.63
C THR A 36 5.50 1.60 -3.72
N GLY A 37 4.92 2.05 -2.62
CA GLY A 37 4.30 1.17 -1.65
C GLY A 37 5.28 0.33 -0.83
N GLY A 38 6.59 0.53 -0.98
CA GLY A 38 7.59 -0.07 -0.11
C GLY A 38 7.53 0.50 1.30
N VAL A 39 7.83 -0.33 2.29
CA VAL A 39 7.86 0.09 3.69
C VAL A 39 8.99 1.11 3.89
N THR A 40 8.67 2.21 4.55
CA THR A 40 9.67 3.20 4.98
C THR A 40 9.48 3.44 6.45
N ILE A 41 10.55 3.28 7.24
CA ILE A 41 10.53 3.52 8.68
C ILE A 41 11.44 4.71 8.97
N SER A 42 10.88 5.73 9.64
CA SER A 42 11.61 6.91 10.08
C SER A 42 11.89 6.76 11.57
N HIS A 43 13.16 6.60 11.91
CA HIS A 43 13.63 6.53 13.29
C HIS A 43 14.10 7.92 13.73
N LEU A 44 13.31 8.57 14.58
CA LEU A 44 13.59 9.92 15.07
C LEU A 44 13.86 9.87 16.57
N ARG A 45 14.99 10.44 17.00
CA ARG A 45 15.35 10.60 18.42
C ARG A 45 15.54 12.07 18.75
N PHE A 46 14.93 12.47 19.87
CA PHE A 46 15.05 13.80 20.41
C PHE A 46 15.36 13.69 21.90
N GLY A 47 16.27 14.49 22.43
CA GLY A 47 16.61 14.42 23.84
C GLY A 47 17.48 15.57 24.30
N ASP A 48 17.61 15.73 25.61
CA ASP A 48 18.37 16.80 26.25
C ASP A 48 19.86 16.44 26.39
N ASN A 49 20.23 15.20 26.03
CA ASN A 49 21.61 14.72 26.06
C ASN A 49 22.09 14.31 24.65
N PRO A 50 23.41 14.34 24.39
CA PRO A 50 23.97 13.89 23.11
C PRO A 50 23.57 12.47 22.77
N ILE A 51 22.99 12.28 21.57
CA ILE A 51 22.52 10.99 21.07
C ILE A 51 23.68 10.29 20.36
N ARG A 52 24.07 9.10 20.88
CA ARG A 52 25.17 8.27 20.34
C ARG A 52 24.70 6.86 19.99
N SER A 53 23.41 6.70 19.62
CA SER A 53 22.78 5.42 19.34
C SER A 53 22.84 5.10 17.84
N PRO A 54 23.75 4.21 17.36
CA PRO A 54 23.88 3.89 15.93
C PRO A 54 22.95 2.73 15.48
N TYR A 55 21.86 2.48 16.19
CA TYR A 55 20.92 1.39 15.95
C TYR A 55 19.50 1.90 15.77
N TYR A 56 18.63 1.06 15.21
CA TYR A 56 17.21 1.34 15.02
C TYR A 56 16.47 1.49 16.35
N ILE A 57 15.36 2.20 16.33
CA ILE A 57 14.47 2.32 17.48
C ILE A 57 13.55 1.09 17.47
N ASN A 58 13.57 0.35 18.56
CA ASN A 58 12.66 -0.77 18.86
C ASN A 58 11.87 -0.57 20.16
N GLN A 59 12.00 0.62 20.78
CA GLN A 59 11.29 1.06 21.96
C GLN A 59 11.02 2.57 21.80
N ALA A 60 9.84 2.92 21.25
CA ALA A 60 9.47 4.28 20.91
C ALA A 60 8.41 4.84 21.86
N ASP A 61 8.47 6.13 22.15
CA ASP A 61 7.42 6.84 22.89
C ASP A 61 6.20 7.11 22.00
N PHE A 62 6.41 7.21 20.67
CA PHE A 62 5.40 7.45 19.66
C PHE A 62 5.69 6.63 18.39
N VAL A 63 4.69 5.89 17.89
CA VAL A 63 4.72 5.21 16.59
C VAL A 63 3.51 5.65 15.76
N ALA A 64 3.72 5.98 14.50
CA ALA A 64 2.65 6.32 13.56
C ALA A 64 2.64 5.36 12.37
N CYS A 65 1.51 4.70 12.15
CA CYS A 65 1.22 3.95 10.94
C CYS A 65 0.52 4.85 9.93
N HIS A 66 1.21 5.24 8.87
CA HIS A 66 0.68 6.18 7.86
C HIS A 66 -0.18 5.53 6.79
N ASN A 67 -0.15 4.20 6.67
CA ASN A 67 -0.92 3.46 5.67
C ASN A 67 -1.70 2.32 6.34
N PRO A 68 -3.05 2.31 6.23
CA PRO A 68 -3.88 1.27 6.82
C PRO A 68 -3.60 -0.14 6.28
N ALA A 69 -3.08 -0.28 5.06
CA ALA A 69 -2.69 -1.57 4.50
C ALA A 69 -1.69 -2.33 5.38
N TYR A 70 -0.83 -1.63 6.12
CA TYR A 70 0.12 -2.27 7.04
C TYR A 70 -0.57 -2.94 8.23
N VAL A 71 -1.67 -2.35 8.70
CA VAL A 71 -2.51 -2.96 9.76
C VAL A 71 -3.20 -4.21 9.22
N ILE A 72 -3.82 -4.13 8.03
CA ILE A 72 -4.50 -5.27 7.38
C ILE A 72 -3.52 -6.42 7.12
N GLN A 73 -2.28 -6.12 6.72
CA GLN A 73 -1.24 -7.13 6.51
C GLN A 73 -0.70 -7.73 7.81
N GLY A 74 -1.06 -7.16 8.96
CA GLY A 74 -0.61 -7.62 10.27
C GLY A 74 0.87 -7.36 10.51
N MET A 75 1.41 -6.24 10.00
CA MET A 75 2.80 -5.85 10.23
C MET A 75 3.04 -5.54 11.71
N LYS A 76 4.19 -5.97 12.21
CA LYS A 76 4.64 -5.73 13.58
C LYS A 76 5.09 -4.27 13.72
N MET A 77 4.31 -3.46 14.38
CA MET A 77 4.55 -2.02 14.58
C MET A 77 4.26 -1.55 15.99
N VAL A 78 3.11 -1.94 16.55
CA VAL A 78 2.70 -1.49 17.88
C VAL A 78 3.59 -2.05 18.98
N GLN A 79 4.21 -3.19 18.74
CA GLN A 79 5.15 -3.83 19.68
C GLN A 79 6.44 -3.03 19.88
N ASP A 80 6.73 -2.07 19.00
CA ASP A 80 7.82 -1.12 19.16
C ASP A 80 7.47 0.09 20.04
N VAL A 81 6.21 0.22 20.48
CA VAL A 81 5.79 1.28 21.39
C VAL A 81 6.06 0.88 22.84
N LYS A 82 6.70 1.77 23.61
CA LYS A 82 6.90 1.58 25.07
C LYS A 82 5.56 1.50 25.80
N PRO A 83 5.49 0.79 26.92
CA PRO A 83 4.29 0.84 27.78
C PRO A 83 3.89 2.29 28.11
N GLY A 84 2.60 2.59 27.94
CA GLY A 84 2.06 3.95 28.10
C GLY A 84 2.33 4.90 26.94
N GLY A 85 3.06 4.50 25.91
CA GLY A 85 3.35 5.29 24.73
C GLY A 85 2.15 5.45 23.80
N VAL A 86 2.36 6.12 22.68
CA VAL A 86 1.31 6.49 21.71
C VAL A 86 1.45 5.69 20.43
N PHE A 87 0.34 5.11 19.96
CA PHE A 87 0.21 4.52 18.63
C PHE A 87 -0.87 5.26 17.83
N MET A 88 -0.51 5.83 16.69
CA MET A 88 -1.44 6.53 15.80
C MET A 88 -1.55 5.82 14.46
N ILE A 89 -2.78 5.68 13.95
CA ILE A 89 -3.05 5.06 12.65
C ILE A 89 -3.77 6.05 11.75
N ASN A 90 -3.26 6.28 10.54
CA ASN A 90 -3.98 7.00 9.49
C ASN A 90 -4.91 6.03 8.76
N CYS A 91 -6.21 6.15 9.01
CA CYS A 91 -7.25 5.33 8.38
C CYS A 91 -8.57 6.09 8.30
N GLN A 92 -9.49 5.55 7.48
CA GLN A 92 -10.86 6.06 7.33
C GLN A 92 -11.86 5.25 8.18
N TRP A 93 -11.38 4.33 9.01
CA TRP A 93 -12.18 3.39 9.78
C TRP A 93 -12.83 4.02 11.02
N SER A 94 -14.04 3.57 11.32
CA SER A 94 -14.64 3.71 12.64
C SER A 94 -13.86 2.89 13.68
N ASP A 95 -14.12 3.13 14.97
CA ASP A 95 -13.48 2.36 16.04
C ASP A 95 -13.83 0.87 15.98
N GLU A 96 -15.03 0.53 15.50
CA GLU A 96 -15.47 -0.85 15.29
C GLU A 96 -14.73 -1.52 14.12
N GLU A 97 -14.61 -0.82 12.99
CA GLU A 97 -13.84 -1.29 11.85
C GLU A 97 -12.35 -1.44 12.17
N LEU A 98 -11.78 -0.48 12.90
CA LEU A 98 -10.40 -0.56 13.40
C LEU A 98 -10.21 -1.80 14.28
N ALA A 99 -11.14 -2.07 15.20
CA ALA A 99 -11.12 -3.26 16.03
C ALA A 99 -11.19 -4.55 15.21
N HIS A 100 -11.88 -4.54 14.08
CA HIS A 100 -11.93 -5.68 13.16
C HIS A 100 -10.60 -5.90 12.42
N HIS A 101 -9.91 -4.82 12.03
CA HIS A 101 -8.67 -4.89 11.26
C HIS A 101 -7.41 -5.16 12.10
N LEU A 102 -7.42 -4.81 13.39
CA LEU A 102 -6.30 -5.13 14.28
C LEU A 102 -6.29 -6.63 14.60
N ASN A 103 -5.12 -7.27 14.46
CA ASN A 103 -4.95 -8.67 14.85
C ASN A 103 -4.94 -8.85 16.38
N ALA A 104 -5.11 -10.10 16.84
CA ALA A 104 -5.19 -10.43 18.25
C ALA A 104 -3.94 -10.00 19.02
N ASP A 105 -2.74 -10.21 18.48
CA ASP A 105 -1.47 -9.85 19.11
C ASP A 105 -1.36 -8.33 19.31
N ALA A 106 -1.74 -7.54 18.31
CA ALA A 106 -1.74 -6.08 18.43
C ALA A 106 -2.73 -5.58 19.48
N LYS A 107 -3.97 -6.10 19.48
CA LYS A 107 -4.98 -5.78 20.50
C LYS A 107 -4.48 -6.07 21.91
N LYS A 108 -3.95 -7.29 22.10
CA LYS A 108 -3.42 -7.70 23.39
C LYS A 108 -2.28 -6.80 23.84
N TYR A 109 -1.33 -6.50 22.96
CA TYR A 109 -0.21 -5.61 23.29
C TYR A 109 -0.68 -4.22 23.70
N ILE A 110 -1.63 -3.64 22.95
CA ILE A 110 -2.21 -2.32 23.24
C ILE A 110 -2.83 -2.30 24.64
N ALA A 111 -3.65 -3.31 24.98
CA ALA A 111 -4.36 -3.37 26.25
C ALA A 111 -3.41 -3.66 27.43
N ASP A 112 -2.50 -4.63 27.29
CA ASP A 112 -1.59 -5.05 28.36
C ASP A 112 -0.56 -3.95 28.71
N ASN A 113 -0.17 -3.14 27.74
CA ASN A 113 0.85 -2.10 27.91
C ASN A 113 0.25 -0.70 28.05
N ASN A 114 -1.06 -0.55 28.17
CA ASN A 114 -1.77 0.75 28.28
C ASN A 114 -1.37 1.72 27.16
N ILE A 115 -1.24 1.23 25.92
CA ILE A 115 -0.90 2.05 24.77
C ILE A 115 -2.03 3.04 24.49
N GLN A 116 -1.70 4.31 24.34
CA GLN A 116 -2.64 5.35 23.93
C GLN A 116 -2.88 5.24 22.42
N LEU A 117 -4.04 4.74 22.03
CA LEU A 117 -4.41 4.51 20.64
C LEU A 117 -5.12 5.74 20.05
N TYR A 118 -4.67 6.18 18.89
CA TYR A 118 -5.27 7.27 18.14
C TYR A 118 -5.48 6.90 16.68
N THR A 119 -6.52 7.46 16.05
CA THR A 119 -6.71 7.45 14.61
C THR A 119 -6.75 8.87 14.04
N ILE A 120 -6.48 8.99 12.75
CA ILE A 120 -6.67 10.23 12.00
C ILE A 120 -7.09 9.87 10.56
N ASN A 121 -8.15 10.51 10.05
CA ASN A 121 -8.52 10.39 8.65
C ASN A 121 -7.88 11.53 7.84
N ALA A 122 -6.57 11.43 7.60
CA ALA A 122 -5.85 12.42 6.82
C ALA A 122 -6.16 12.34 5.32
N ILE A 123 -6.67 11.20 4.83
CA ILE A 123 -6.98 10.98 3.41
C ILE A 123 -8.15 11.88 2.99
N ASP A 124 -9.29 11.78 3.68
CA ASP A 124 -10.46 12.58 3.35
C ASP A 124 -10.20 14.08 3.61
N LYS A 125 -9.49 14.40 4.69
CA LYS A 125 -9.09 15.79 4.96
C LYS A 125 -8.21 16.37 3.85
N ALA A 126 -7.28 15.61 3.29
CA ALA A 126 -6.47 16.05 2.17
C ALA A 126 -7.31 16.30 0.90
N ILE A 127 -8.31 15.44 0.64
CA ILE A 127 -9.25 15.58 -0.47
C ILE A 127 -10.12 16.84 -0.28
N GLU A 128 -10.72 17.03 0.91
CA GLU A 128 -11.54 18.20 1.26
C GLU A 128 -10.78 19.54 1.04
N ILE A 129 -9.50 19.57 1.41
CA ILE A 129 -8.65 20.77 1.28
C ILE A 129 -8.21 20.99 -0.18
N GLY A 130 -8.34 19.99 -1.06
CA GLY A 130 -7.86 20.04 -2.44
C GLY A 130 -6.41 19.59 -2.64
N MET A 131 -5.82 18.94 -1.66
CA MET A 131 -4.47 18.39 -1.72
C MET A 131 -4.40 16.98 -2.36
N GLY A 132 -5.55 16.38 -2.72
CA GLY A 132 -5.64 15.03 -3.29
C GLY A 132 -5.08 13.99 -2.32
N LYS A 133 -4.07 13.22 -2.74
CA LYS A 133 -3.47 12.14 -1.94
C LYS A 133 -2.35 12.60 -0.98
N ARG A 134 -2.14 13.91 -0.82
CA ARG A 134 -1.00 14.45 -0.04
C ARG A 134 -1.37 14.62 1.42
N THR A 135 -1.19 13.58 2.21
CA THR A 135 -1.51 13.53 3.65
C THR A 135 -0.35 13.93 4.58
N ASN A 136 0.85 14.02 4.05
CA ASN A 136 2.09 14.16 4.83
C ASN A 136 2.13 15.39 5.75
N THR A 137 1.60 16.53 5.32
CA THR A 137 1.55 17.76 6.15
C THR A 137 0.56 17.61 7.30
N ILE A 138 -0.60 16.97 7.06
CA ILE A 138 -1.62 16.68 8.07
C ILE A 138 -1.03 15.75 9.14
N LEU A 139 -0.38 14.67 8.72
CA LEU A 139 0.24 13.68 9.61
C LEU A 139 1.42 14.27 10.39
N GLN A 140 2.19 15.19 9.80
CA GLN A 140 3.25 15.92 10.50
C GLN A 140 2.68 16.78 11.65
N SER A 141 1.55 17.44 11.43
CA SER A 141 0.90 18.25 12.42
C SER A 141 0.35 17.39 13.56
N ALA A 142 -0.28 16.25 13.25
CA ALA A 142 -0.72 15.27 14.23
C ALA A 142 0.44 14.73 15.09
N PHE A 143 1.61 14.50 14.47
CA PHE A 143 2.82 14.11 15.20
C PHE A 143 3.18 15.16 16.25
N PHE A 144 3.27 16.44 15.91
CA PHE A 144 3.61 17.49 16.88
C PHE A 144 2.60 17.58 18.04
N LYS A 145 1.31 17.34 17.75
CA LYS A 145 0.26 17.32 18.77
C LYS A 145 0.42 16.17 19.77
N LEU A 146 0.74 14.96 19.26
CA LEU A 146 0.72 13.74 20.08
C LEU A 146 2.10 13.40 20.70
N ALA A 147 3.19 13.78 20.06
CA ALA A 147 4.55 13.48 20.53
C ALA A 147 5.04 14.47 21.59
N ASP A 148 4.34 15.60 21.80
CA ASP A 148 4.60 16.63 22.83
C ASP A 148 6.08 17.06 22.93
N VAL A 149 6.73 17.21 21.77
CA VAL A 149 8.16 17.58 21.70
C VAL A 149 8.38 19.06 21.97
N MET A 150 7.38 19.89 21.64
CA MET A 150 7.33 21.34 21.86
C MET A 150 5.87 21.81 21.96
N PRO A 151 5.60 23.03 22.49
CA PRO A 151 4.24 23.59 22.52
C PRO A 151 3.62 23.60 21.13
N ILE A 152 2.39 23.06 21.01
CA ILE A 152 1.72 22.84 19.72
C ILE A 152 1.54 24.14 18.93
N ASP A 153 1.22 25.26 19.58
CA ASP A 153 1.05 26.57 18.93
C ASP A 153 2.35 27.01 18.24
N LYS A 154 3.50 26.76 18.87
CA LYS A 154 4.81 27.04 18.30
C LYS A 154 5.14 26.10 17.14
N ALA A 155 4.83 24.81 17.27
CA ALA A 155 5.01 23.85 16.18
C ALA A 155 4.20 24.27 14.94
N VAL A 156 2.94 24.66 15.11
CA VAL A 156 2.06 25.15 14.04
C VAL A 156 2.63 26.42 13.40
N GLU A 157 3.09 27.38 14.20
CA GLU A 157 3.74 28.60 13.71
C GLU A 157 4.95 28.27 12.79
N TYR A 158 5.84 27.41 13.26
CA TYR A 158 7.06 27.02 12.52
C TYR A 158 6.73 26.18 11.29
N MET A 159 5.75 25.29 11.36
CA MET A 159 5.28 24.54 10.21
C MET A 159 4.71 25.45 9.12
N LYS A 160 3.90 26.45 9.49
CA LYS A 160 3.35 27.45 8.57
C LYS A 160 4.47 28.29 7.93
N ALA A 161 5.45 28.71 8.69
CA ALA A 161 6.63 29.42 8.19
C ALA A 161 7.43 28.57 7.18
N ALA A 162 7.66 27.29 7.49
CA ALA A 162 8.35 26.34 6.60
C ALA A 162 7.55 26.08 5.31
N ALA A 163 6.23 25.96 5.40
CA ALA A 163 5.33 25.80 4.25
C ALA A 163 5.37 27.05 3.33
N LYS A 164 5.31 28.25 3.89
CA LYS A 164 5.44 29.50 3.13
C LYS A 164 6.78 29.56 2.39
N LYS A 165 7.88 29.25 3.09
CA LYS A 165 9.22 29.22 2.48
C LYS A 165 9.32 28.23 1.32
N SER A 166 8.69 27.05 1.46
CA SER A 166 8.77 25.98 0.46
C SER A 166 7.87 26.19 -0.75
N TYR A 167 6.70 26.78 -0.54
CA TYR A 167 5.63 26.83 -1.55
C TYR A 167 5.29 28.21 -2.09
N SER A 168 5.87 29.30 -1.57
CA SER A 168 5.58 30.67 -2.06
C SER A 168 5.77 30.83 -3.57
N LYS A 169 6.75 30.16 -4.17
CA LYS A 169 6.97 30.17 -5.62
C LYS A 169 5.88 29.48 -6.43
N LYS A 170 5.02 28.68 -5.77
CA LYS A 170 3.89 27.96 -6.40
C LYS A 170 2.56 28.72 -6.31
N GLY A 171 2.58 29.89 -5.68
CA GLY A 171 1.43 30.78 -5.50
C GLY A 171 0.78 30.67 -4.12
N ASP A 172 0.08 31.73 -3.73
CA ASP A 172 -0.52 31.85 -2.38
C ASP A 172 -1.60 30.79 -2.12
N ALA A 173 -2.34 30.36 -3.13
CA ALA A 173 -3.33 29.29 -2.99
C ALA A 173 -2.72 27.97 -2.49
N VAL A 174 -1.50 27.63 -2.94
CA VAL A 174 -0.80 26.43 -2.48
C VAL A 174 -0.31 26.58 -1.04
N VAL A 175 0.14 27.79 -0.66
CA VAL A 175 0.54 28.09 0.72
C VAL A 175 -0.66 27.95 1.65
N GLU A 176 -1.80 28.54 1.28
CA GLU A 176 -3.04 28.49 2.06
C GLU A 176 -3.58 27.06 2.24
N MET A 177 -3.53 26.24 1.19
CA MET A 177 -3.87 24.80 1.31
C MET A 177 -2.99 24.09 2.35
N ASN A 178 -1.69 24.39 2.38
CA ASN A 178 -0.79 23.81 3.38
C ASN A 178 -1.10 24.33 4.79
N TYR A 179 -1.50 25.58 4.96
CA TYR A 179 -1.94 26.11 6.27
C TYR A 179 -3.17 25.37 6.77
N LYS A 180 -4.20 25.20 5.92
CA LYS A 180 -5.38 24.41 6.24
C LYS A 180 -5.05 22.97 6.62
N ALA A 181 -4.09 22.34 5.91
CA ALA A 181 -3.64 20.99 6.21
C ALA A 181 -2.93 20.89 7.58
N ILE A 182 -2.15 21.90 7.96
CA ILE A 182 -1.50 21.97 9.27
C ILE A 182 -2.57 22.07 10.38
N ASP A 183 -3.52 22.98 10.25
CA ASP A 183 -4.59 23.15 11.23
C ASP A 183 -5.46 21.89 11.33
N ALA A 184 -5.86 21.31 10.18
CA ALA A 184 -6.64 20.08 10.14
C ALA A 184 -5.95 18.90 10.84
N GLY A 185 -4.61 18.78 10.75
CA GLY A 185 -3.86 17.71 11.40
C GLY A 185 -3.87 17.83 12.94
N VAL A 186 -3.96 19.03 13.47
CA VAL A 186 -4.15 19.25 14.93
C VAL A 186 -5.55 18.84 15.36
N ASP A 187 -6.58 19.17 14.58
CA ASP A 187 -7.97 19.02 14.97
C ASP A 187 -8.54 17.62 14.71
N ALA A 188 -8.05 16.93 13.68
CA ALA A 188 -8.62 15.66 13.21
C ALA A 188 -8.15 14.41 13.99
N VAL A 189 -7.30 14.56 14.98
CA VAL A 189 -6.83 13.42 15.80
C VAL A 189 -7.95 12.93 16.71
N HIS A 190 -8.30 11.66 16.57
CA HIS A 190 -9.32 10.98 17.39
C HIS A 190 -8.66 9.97 18.34
N LYS A 191 -8.99 10.05 19.63
CA LYS A 191 -8.54 9.08 20.63
C LYS A 191 -9.51 7.90 20.67
N VAL A 192 -8.98 6.70 20.52
CA VAL A 192 -9.74 5.45 20.55
C VAL A 192 -9.76 4.92 21.98
N GLU A 193 -10.95 4.62 22.48
CA GLU A 193 -11.10 3.95 23.78
C GLU A 193 -10.78 2.46 23.63
N VAL A 194 -9.75 1.98 24.34
CA VAL A 194 -9.31 0.58 24.27
C VAL A 194 -10.20 -0.29 25.15
N PRO A 195 -10.96 -1.25 24.58
CA PRO A 195 -11.84 -2.13 25.36
C PRO A 195 -11.04 -3.07 26.27
N GLU A 196 -11.52 -3.33 27.48
CA GLU A 196 -10.91 -4.28 28.40
C GLU A 196 -10.85 -5.73 27.82
N SER A 197 -11.77 -6.06 26.91
CA SER A 197 -11.80 -7.33 26.18
C SER A 197 -10.54 -7.59 25.35
N TRP A 198 -9.81 -6.53 24.97
CA TRP A 198 -8.56 -6.68 24.21
C TRP A 198 -7.40 -7.31 25.00
N LYS A 199 -7.51 -7.44 26.31
CA LYS A 199 -6.55 -8.21 27.12
C LYS A 199 -6.62 -9.72 26.81
N ASN A 200 -7.81 -10.20 26.41
CA ASN A 200 -8.05 -11.58 26.02
C ASN A 200 -8.82 -11.57 24.69
N PRO A 201 -8.19 -11.13 23.59
CA PRO A 201 -8.86 -11.03 22.30
C PRO A 201 -9.18 -12.42 21.75
N GLU A 202 -10.21 -12.51 20.92
CA GLU A 202 -10.45 -13.72 20.12
C GLU A 202 -9.27 -13.96 19.19
N ALA A 203 -8.93 -15.22 18.97
CA ALA A 203 -7.88 -15.59 18.03
C ALA A 203 -8.24 -15.14 16.60
N ASP A 204 -7.25 -14.71 15.87
CA ASP A 204 -7.45 -14.36 14.46
C ASP A 204 -7.98 -15.55 13.67
N ALA A 205 -8.84 -15.27 12.69
CA ALA A 205 -9.32 -16.31 11.79
C ALA A 205 -8.16 -16.99 11.06
N PRO A 206 -8.21 -18.31 10.88
CA PRO A 206 -7.18 -19.02 10.13
C PRO A 206 -7.05 -18.40 8.72
N LYS A 207 -5.83 -18.18 8.27
CA LYS A 207 -5.59 -17.73 6.92
C LYS A 207 -6.00 -18.82 5.93
N ALA A 208 -6.62 -18.40 4.82
CA ALA A 208 -6.88 -19.30 3.71
C ALA A 208 -5.58 -19.94 3.22
N GLU A 209 -5.64 -21.25 2.94
CA GLU A 209 -4.50 -21.94 2.34
C GLU A 209 -4.16 -21.33 0.97
N ARG A 210 -2.88 -21.07 0.76
CA ARG A 210 -2.40 -20.60 -0.53
C ARG A 210 -2.33 -21.77 -1.52
N THR A 211 -2.81 -21.53 -2.71
CA THR A 211 -2.70 -22.45 -3.85
C THR A 211 -1.54 -22.04 -4.76
N GLY A 212 -1.03 -22.98 -5.57
CA GLY A 212 0.06 -22.74 -6.51
C GLY A 212 1.17 -23.76 -6.40
N ARG A 213 2.35 -23.43 -6.91
CA ARG A 213 3.51 -24.34 -6.86
C ARG A 213 3.97 -24.55 -5.41
N PRO A 214 4.08 -25.79 -4.92
CA PRO A 214 4.35 -26.08 -3.51
C PRO A 214 5.63 -25.42 -2.98
N GLU A 215 6.69 -25.38 -3.79
CA GLU A 215 7.97 -24.78 -3.42
C GLU A 215 7.89 -23.26 -3.26
N VAL A 216 7.04 -22.58 -4.04
CA VAL A 216 6.81 -21.13 -3.92
C VAL A 216 5.95 -20.84 -2.69
N VAL A 217 4.87 -21.60 -2.51
CA VAL A 217 3.98 -21.46 -1.35
C VAL A 217 4.76 -21.66 -0.04
N LYS A 218 5.63 -22.68 -0.01
CA LYS A 218 6.51 -22.94 1.14
C LYS A 218 7.44 -21.76 1.41
N LEU A 219 8.15 -21.26 0.38
CA LEU A 219 9.03 -20.09 0.52
C LEU A 219 8.27 -18.88 1.07
N VAL A 220 7.08 -18.62 0.54
CA VAL A 220 6.26 -17.47 0.96
C VAL A 220 5.84 -17.62 2.42
N ASN A 221 5.28 -18.75 2.80
CA ASN A 221 4.74 -18.96 4.15
C ASN A 221 5.83 -19.00 5.22
N GLU A 222 6.95 -19.67 4.95
CA GLU A 222 7.98 -19.93 5.96
C GLU A 222 9.03 -18.82 6.05
N LEU A 223 9.27 -18.06 4.98
CA LEU A 223 10.33 -17.07 4.92
C LEU A 223 9.83 -15.66 4.58
N LEU A 224 9.13 -15.49 3.45
CA LEU A 224 8.82 -14.15 2.96
C LEU A 224 7.72 -13.45 3.77
N ASP A 225 6.72 -14.17 4.26
CA ASP A 225 5.66 -13.62 5.10
C ASP A 225 6.17 -13.03 6.42
N PRO A 226 6.98 -13.76 7.23
CA PRO A 226 7.57 -13.18 8.43
C PRO A 226 8.40 -11.91 8.13
N ILE A 227 9.23 -11.96 7.07
CA ILE A 227 10.03 -10.79 6.66
C ILE A 227 9.12 -9.61 6.25
N ALA A 228 8.10 -9.86 5.44
CA ALA A 228 7.17 -8.82 4.97
C ALA A 228 6.35 -8.20 6.13
N LYS A 229 6.12 -8.96 7.21
CA LYS A 229 5.45 -8.48 8.43
C LYS A 229 6.38 -7.80 9.43
N MET A 230 7.63 -7.52 9.05
CA MET A 230 8.65 -6.93 9.93
C MET A 230 8.99 -7.81 11.15
N ASP A 231 8.82 -9.13 11.02
CA ASP A 231 9.13 -10.14 12.04
C ASP A 231 10.24 -11.11 11.59
N GLY A 232 11.11 -10.65 10.67
CA GLY A 232 12.22 -11.46 10.17
C GLY A 232 13.22 -11.89 11.24
N ASP A 233 13.37 -11.13 12.32
CA ASP A 233 14.24 -11.46 13.45
C ASP A 233 13.76 -12.69 14.24
N SER A 234 12.51 -13.13 14.09
CA SER A 234 12.00 -14.37 14.66
C SER A 234 12.51 -15.62 13.93
N LEU A 235 13.04 -15.47 12.72
CA LEU A 235 13.52 -16.57 11.90
C LEU A 235 14.90 -17.05 12.37
N PRO A 236 15.10 -18.37 12.57
CA PRO A 236 16.41 -18.90 12.86
C PRO A 236 17.33 -18.81 11.63
N VAL A 237 18.64 -18.73 11.83
CA VAL A 237 19.62 -18.72 10.73
C VAL A 237 19.46 -19.91 9.80
N SER A 238 19.06 -21.07 10.32
CA SER A 238 18.79 -22.27 9.53
C SER A 238 17.65 -22.14 8.51
N ALA A 239 16.75 -21.16 8.67
CA ALA A 239 15.71 -20.86 7.66
C ALA A 239 16.30 -20.42 6.31
N PHE A 240 17.55 -19.95 6.30
CA PHE A 240 18.27 -19.50 5.12
C PHE A 240 19.32 -20.51 4.60
N ALA A 241 19.44 -21.69 5.20
CA ALA A 241 20.53 -22.63 4.89
C ALA A 241 20.51 -23.10 3.41
N ASP A 242 19.34 -23.28 2.83
CA ASP A 242 19.15 -23.66 1.42
C ASP A 242 19.15 -22.45 0.47
N LYS A 243 19.44 -21.25 0.98
CA LYS A 243 19.50 -19.98 0.24
C LYS A 243 20.90 -19.33 0.31
N ALA A 244 21.91 -20.08 0.75
CA ALA A 244 23.26 -19.55 0.97
C ALA A 244 23.92 -18.97 -0.28
N ASP A 245 23.51 -19.41 -1.48
CA ASP A 245 23.95 -18.88 -2.78
C ASP A 245 23.09 -17.71 -3.29
N GLY A 246 22.08 -17.28 -2.53
CA GLY A 246 21.16 -16.20 -2.90
C GLY A 246 20.10 -16.60 -3.93
N GLN A 247 19.94 -17.88 -4.26
CA GLN A 247 18.93 -18.34 -5.21
C GLN A 247 17.57 -18.53 -4.51
N TYR A 248 16.52 -17.98 -5.12
CA TYR A 248 15.15 -18.12 -4.71
C TYR A 248 14.28 -18.59 -5.87
N VAL A 249 13.25 -19.37 -5.58
CA VAL A 249 12.29 -19.78 -6.59
C VAL A 249 11.52 -18.56 -7.10
N THR A 250 11.28 -18.52 -8.40
CA THR A 250 10.55 -17.41 -9.04
C THR A 250 9.05 -17.51 -8.85
N GLY A 251 8.31 -16.39 -8.93
CA GLY A 251 6.85 -16.32 -8.86
C GLY A 251 6.29 -15.92 -7.50
N ALA A 252 7.14 -15.65 -6.50
CA ALA A 252 6.71 -15.27 -5.15
C ALA A 252 5.99 -13.89 -5.12
N SER A 253 6.27 -12.99 -6.08
CA SER A 253 5.62 -11.69 -6.16
C SER A 253 4.09 -11.76 -6.28
N ALA A 254 3.55 -12.83 -6.83
CA ALA A 254 2.10 -13.06 -6.94
C ALA A 254 1.40 -13.17 -5.58
N TYR A 255 2.13 -13.47 -4.52
CA TYR A 255 1.59 -13.65 -3.16
C TYR A 255 1.77 -12.42 -2.26
N GLU A 256 2.44 -11.37 -2.71
CA GLU A 256 2.68 -10.18 -1.88
C GLU A 256 1.40 -9.42 -1.55
N LYS A 257 0.50 -9.24 -2.51
CA LYS A 257 -0.83 -8.61 -2.34
C LYS A 257 -0.79 -7.37 -1.43
N ARG A 258 0.07 -6.40 -1.78
CA ARG A 258 0.43 -5.29 -0.87
C ARG A 258 -0.70 -4.30 -0.59
N GLY A 259 -1.68 -4.17 -1.48
CA GLY A 259 -2.86 -3.33 -1.30
C GLY A 259 -2.55 -1.84 -1.08
N THR A 260 -1.51 -1.31 -1.72
CA THR A 260 -1.00 0.05 -1.43
C THR A 260 -1.67 1.17 -2.22
N ALA A 261 -2.43 0.84 -3.26
CA ALA A 261 -3.11 1.83 -4.08
C ALA A 261 -4.37 2.36 -3.38
N VAL A 262 -4.56 3.67 -3.35
CA VAL A 262 -5.81 4.29 -2.83
C VAL A 262 -6.97 4.06 -3.81
N THR A 263 -6.66 4.11 -5.12
CA THR A 263 -7.64 3.86 -6.18
C THR A 263 -7.08 2.90 -7.20
N VAL A 264 -7.94 2.04 -7.75
CA VAL A 264 -7.60 1.02 -8.74
C VAL A 264 -8.55 1.09 -9.94
N PRO A 265 -8.15 0.59 -11.13
CA PRO A 265 -9.01 0.63 -12.30
C PRO A 265 -10.21 -0.32 -12.17
N GLN A 266 -11.37 0.16 -12.58
CA GLN A 266 -12.58 -0.62 -12.82
C GLN A 266 -12.87 -0.66 -14.31
N TRP A 267 -13.21 -1.85 -14.84
CA TRP A 267 -13.54 -2.06 -16.23
C TRP A 267 -15.06 -1.97 -16.49
N ASP A 268 -15.41 -1.25 -17.58
CA ASP A 268 -16.76 -1.15 -18.11
C ASP A 268 -16.85 -1.94 -19.43
N PRO A 269 -17.50 -3.12 -19.45
CA PRO A 269 -17.60 -3.97 -20.63
C PRO A 269 -18.38 -3.32 -21.78
N GLU A 270 -19.35 -2.45 -21.51
CA GLU A 270 -20.21 -1.84 -22.53
C GLU A 270 -19.43 -0.84 -23.39
N LYS A 271 -18.52 -0.07 -22.78
CA LYS A 271 -17.67 0.89 -23.48
C LYS A 271 -16.42 0.27 -24.10
N CYS A 272 -16.04 -0.93 -23.69
CA CYS A 272 -14.79 -1.55 -24.09
C CYS A 272 -14.79 -2.01 -25.56
N ILE A 273 -13.77 -1.59 -26.32
CA ILE A 273 -13.54 -2.03 -27.71
C ILE A 273 -12.53 -3.20 -27.78
N GLN A 274 -12.04 -3.69 -26.66
CA GLN A 274 -11.12 -4.82 -26.54
C GLN A 274 -9.78 -4.62 -27.30
N CYS A 275 -9.24 -3.41 -27.24
CA CYS A 275 -7.95 -3.10 -27.86
C CYS A 275 -6.73 -3.58 -27.05
N ASN A 276 -6.92 -3.89 -25.76
CA ASN A 276 -5.90 -4.31 -24.80
C ASN A 276 -4.80 -3.26 -24.49
N ASN A 277 -4.98 -1.98 -24.91
CA ASN A 277 -4.00 -0.93 -24.63
C ASN A 277 -3.73 -0.75 -23.13
N CYS A 278 -4.77 -0.89 -22.29
CA CYS A 278 -4.65 -0.79 -20.83
C CYS A 278 -3.75 -1.89 -20.25
N ALA A 279 -3.83 -3.11 -20.77
CA ALA A 279 -2.94 -4.20 -20.38
C ALA A 279 -1.53 -3.98 -20.94
N PHE A 280 -1.41 -3.51 -22.19
CA PHE A 280 -0.14 -3.28 -22.88
C PHE A 280 0.75 -2.27 -22.13
N VAL A 281 0.19 -1.18 -21.60
CA VAL A 281 0.96 -0.16 -20.86
C VAL A 281 1.16 -0.48 -19.38
N CYS A 282 0.46 -1.49 -18.83
CA CYS A 282 0.56 -1.80 -17.42
C CYS A 282 1.92 -2.38 -17.05
N SER A 283 2.77 -1.57 -16.40
CA SER A 283 4.11 -1.96 -15.96
C SER A 283 4.12 -3.15 -15.01
N HIS A 284 3.03 -3.33 -14.24
CA HIS A 284 2.95 -4.31 -13.17
C HIS A 284 2.13 -5.55 -13.55
N ALA A 285 1.60 -5.61 -14.78
CA ALA A 285 0.76 -6.70 -15.27
C ALA A 285 -0.46 -7.01 -14.38
N THR A 286 -1.04 -5.98 -13.76
CA THR A 286 -2.17 -6.10 -12.84
C THR A 286 -3.53 -5.97 -13.52
N ILE A 287 -3.58 -5.57 -14.78
CA ILE A 287 -4.77 -5.54 -15.62
C ILE A 287 -4.51 -6.41 -16.85
N ARG A 288 -5.35 -7.44 -17.04
CA ARG A 288 -5.12 -8.48 -18.04
C ARG A 288 -6.42 -8.87 -18.77
N PRO A 289 -6.37 -9.07 -20.10
CA PRO A 289 -7.47 -9.65 -20.86
C PRO A 289 -7.44 -11.16 -20.79
N PHE A 290 -8.63 -11.76 -20.79
CA PHE A 290 -8.79 -13.20 -20.92
C PHE A 290 -9.91 -13.53 -21.94
N LEU A 291 -9.74 -14.66 -22.64
CA LEU A 291 -10.80 -15.27 -23.44
C LEU A 291 -11.26 -16.54 -22.75
N LEU A 292 -12.57 -16.70 -22.61
CA LEU A 292 -13.18 -17.77 -21.84
C LEU A 292 -14.15 -18.58 -22.70
N THR A 293 -14.21 -19.88 -22.45
CA THR A 293 -15.32 -20.73 -22.85
C THR A 293 -16.53 -20.48 -21.93
N ASP A 294 -17.72 -20.93 -22.36
CA ASP A 294 -18.92 -20.83 -21.51
C ASP A 294 -18.79 -21.61 -20.20
N ASP A 295 -18.03 -22.72 -20.20
CA ASP A 295 -17.81 -23.52 -18.97
C ASP A 295 -16.86 -22.81 -18.01
N GLU A 296 -15.82 -22.13 -18.51
CA GLU A 296 -14.94 -21.30 -17.68
C GLU A 296 -15.71 -20.10 -17.08
N VAL A 297 -16.67 -19.53 -17.84
CA VAL A 297 -17.55 -18.46 -17.31
C VAL A 297 -18.46 -18.98 -16.20
N LYS A 298 -19.05 -20.17 -16.36
CA LYS A 298 -19.93 -20.76 -15.35
C LYS A 298 -19.21 -21.13 -14.05
N ALA A 299 -17.91 -21.47 -14.14
CA ALA A 299 -17.08 -21.84 -12.99
C ALA A 299 -16.44 -20.64 -12.28
N ALA A 300 -16.52 -19.46 -12.86
CA ALA A 300 -15.96 -18.23 -12.32
C ALA A 300 -16.81 -17.67 -11.16
N PRO A 301 -16.25 -16.79 -10.32
CA PRO A 301 -17.04 -16.04 -9.34
C PRO A 301 -18.20 -15.27 -9.99
N ASP A 302 -19.35 -15.25 -9.32
CA ASP A 302 -20.61 -14.68 -9.86
C ASP A 302 -20.53 -13.20 -10.27
N ASN A 303 -19.61 -12.45 -9.66
CA ASN A 303 -19.41 -11.03 -9.95
C ASN A 303 -18.52 -10.76 -11.17
N MET A 304 -17.99 -11.79 -11.83
CA MET A 304 -17.16 -11.63 -13.01
C MET A 304 -17.94 -11.01 -14.18
N LYS A 305 -17.45 -9.88 -14.69
CA LYS A 305 -18.02 -9.23 -15.86
C LYS A 305 -17.44 -9.83 -17.14
N VAL A 306 -18.30 -10.07 -18.12
CA VAL A 306 -17.91 -10.60 -19.43
C VAL A 306 -18.58 -9.82 -20.57
N ALA A 307 -17.98 -9.85 -21.75
CA ALA A 307 -18.53 -9.34 -23.00
C ALA A 307 -18.31 -10.35 -24.13
N ASP A 308 -19.02 -10.25 -25.21
CA ASP A 308 -18.74 -11.03 -26.41
C ASP A 308 -17.40 -10.61 -27.02
N MET A 309 -16.60 -11.56 -27.45
CA MET A 309 -15.31 -11.29 -28.11
C MET A 309 -15.50 -10.48 -29.40
N LYS A 310 -14.65 -9.48 -29.62
CA LYS A 310 -14.62 -8.62 -30.83
C LYS A 310 -13.26 -8.71 -31.56
N PRO A 311 -13.23 -8.88 -32.91
CA PRO A 311 -14.34 -9.30 -33.78
C PRO A 311 -14.84 -10.68 -33.37
N LYS A 312 -16.10 -10.98 -33.70
CA LYS A 312 -16.75 -12.23 -33.34
C LYS A 312 -16.03 -13.39 -34.06
N ALA A 313 -15.01 -13.96 -33.45
CA ALA A 313 -14.28 -15.13 -33.92
C ALA A 313 -14.42 -16.20 -32.84
N GLY A 314 -15.13 -17.30 -33.18
CA GLY A 314 -15.36 -18.40 -32.24
C GLY A 314 -16.41 -18.13 -31.16
N ALA A 315 -16.53 -19.07 -30.24
CA ALA A 315 -17.51 -19.10 -29.14
C ALA A 315 -16.91 -18.61 -27.81
N TYR A 316 -16.03 -17.60 -27.84
CA TYR A 316 -15.36 -17.12 -26.64
C TYR A 316 -16.02 -15.86 -26.08
N LYS A 317 -16.03 -15.76 -24.76
CA LYS A 317 -16.28 -14.53 -24.02
C LYS A 317 -14.97 -13.82 -23.70
N TYR A 318 -15.05 -12.49 -23.59
CA TYR A 318 -13.92 -11.65 -23.24
C TYR A 318 -14.13 -11.01 -21.86
N THR A 319 -13.10 -10.98 -21.06
CA THR A 319 -13.07 -10.16 -19.84
C THR A 319 -11.74 -9.39 -19.73
N MET A 320 -11.78 -8.24 -19.07
CA MET A 320 -10.61 -7.50 -18.63
C MET A 320 -10.62 -7.48 -17.12
N SER A 321 -9.71 -8.22 -16.50
CA SER A 321 -9.65 -8.34 -15.04
C SER A 321 -8.51 -7.54 -14.46
N VAL A 322 -8.70 -7.08 -13.23
CA VAL A 322 -7.74 -6.29 -12.47
C VAL A 322 -7.43 -6.98 -11.16
N SER A 323 -6.15 -7.03 -10.78
CA SER A 323 -5.73 -7.38 -9.43
C SER A 323 -5.65 -6.11 -8.57
N PRO A 324 -6.66 -5.80 -7.73
CA PRO A 324 -6.67 -4.56 -6.96
C PRO A 324 -5.58 -4.52 -5.88
N LEU A 325 -5.19 -5.66 -5.32
CA LEU A 325 -4.15 -5.73 -4.29
C LEU A 325 -2.73 -5.59 -4.83
N ASP A 326 -2.51 -5.89 -6.12
CA ASP A 326 -1.20 -5.76 -6.77
C ASP A 326 -1.10 -4.45 -7.58
N CYS A 327 -2.21 -3.76 -7.83
CA CYS A 327 -2.25 -2.50 -8.55
C CYS A 327 -1.55 -1.39 -7.76
N MET A 328 -0.75 -0.56 -8.47
CA MET A 328 -0.02 0.57 -7.88
C MET A 328 -0.75 1.91 -8.02
N GLY A 329 -1.94 1.93 -8.63
CA GLY A 329 -2.76 3.14 -8.78
C GLY A 329 -2.15 4.25 -9.63
N CYS A 330 -1.27 3.92 -10.58
CA CYS A 330 -0.57 4.91 -11.41
C CYS A 330 -1.48 5.65 -12.42
N GLY A 331 -2.58 5.03 -12.87
CA GLY A 331 -3.53 5.64 -13.80
C GLY A 331 -3.17 5.52 -15.30
N GLU A 332 -2.03 4.92 -15.68
CA GLU A 332 -1.62 4.79 -17.09
C GLU A 332 -2.68 4.11 -17.97
N CYS A 333 -3.38 3.12 -17.43
CA CYS A 333 -4.43 2.39 -18.14
C CYS A 333 -5.62 3.27 -18.56
N ILE A 334 -5.92 4.33 -17.79
CA ILE A 334 -7.00 5.29 -18.14
C ILE A 334 -6.54 6.16 -19.31
N THR A 335 -5.30 6.64 -19.23
CA THR A 335 -4.75 7.62 -20.19
C THR A 335 -4.77 7.08 -21.62
N VAL A 336 -4.58 5.76 -21.78
CA VAL A 336 -4.54 5.10 -23.10
C VAL A 336 -5.87 4.49 -23.53
N CYS A 337 -6.91 4.59 -22.71
CA CYS A 337 -8.23 4.03 -23.05
C CYS A 337 -9.02 4.98 -23.97
N PRO A 338 -9.20 4.66 -25.27
CA PRO A 338 -9.79 5.59 -26.23
C PRO A 338 -11.30 5.78 -26.02
N THR A 339 -11.95 4.90 -25.27
CA THR A 339 -13.41 4.91 -25.05
C THR A 339 -13.80 5.18 -23.60
N ALA A 340 -12.81 5.54 -22.74
CA ALA A 340 -13.02 5.70 -21.31
C ALA A 340 -13.74 4.50 -20.64
N ALA A 341 -13.41 3.29 -21.11
CA ALA A 341 -13.95 2.04 -20.53
C ALA A 341 -13.24 1.64 -19.21
N ILE A 342 -12.24 2.42 -18.79
CA ILE A 342 -11.52 2.24 -17.51
C ILE A 342 -11.69 3.51 -16.70
N SER A 343 -12.10 3.38 -15.44
CA SER A 343 -12.19 4.46 -14.47
C SER A 343 -11.52 4.07 -13.17
N MET A 344 -10.93 5.03 -12.43
CA MET A 344 -10.36 4.75 -11.11
C MET A 344 -11.45 4.80 -10.05
N GLN A 345 -11.47 3.77 -9.21
CA GLN A 345 -12.42 3.62 -8.09
C GLN A 345 -11.64 3.39 -6.78
N PRO A 346 -12.21 3.70 -5.61
CA PRO A 346 -11.61 3.35 -4.34
C PRO A 346 -11.25 1.86 -4.29
N GLN A 347 -10.06 1.50 -3.80
CA GLN A 347 -9.59 0.11 -3.81
C GLN A 347 -10.55 -0.83 -3.07
N GLU A 348 -11.05 -0.41 -1.92
CA GLU A 348 -11.97 -1.21 -1.10
C GLU A 348 -13.25 -1.59 -1.85
N SER A 349 -13.77 -0.67 -2.69
CA SER A 349 -14.94 -0.94 -3.52
C SER A 349 -14.68 -1.99 -4.61
N GLN A 350 -13.43 -2.30 -4.89
CA GLN A 350 -13.00 -3.27 -5.90
C GLN A 350 -12.44 -4.56 -5.30
N ALA A 351 -12.56 -4.77 -3.98
CA ALA A 351 -12.03 -5.95 -3.30
C ALA A 351 -12.56 -7.27 -3.89
N ALA A 352 -13.81 -7.30 -4.34
CA ALA A 352 -14.44 -8.47 -4.97
C ALA A 352 -13.82 -8.88 -6.32
N GLU A 353 -13.03 -8.00 -6.96
CA GLU A 353 -12.32 -8.32 -8.21
C GLU A 353 -11.07 -9.21 -7.99
N GLN A 354 -10.51 -9.25 -6.76
CA GLN A 354 -9.32 -10.06 -6.50
C GLN A 354 -9.56 -11.57 -6.70
N PRO A 355 -10.62 -12.17 -6.14
CA PRO A 355 -10.93 -13.58 -6.41
C PRO A 355 -11.19 -13.87 -7.89
N VAL A 356 -11.76 -12.91 -8.64
CA VAL A 356 -11.98 -13.06 -10.10
C VAL A 356 -10.62 -13.11 -10.82
N PHE A 357 -9.72 -12.20 -10.51
CA PHE A 357 -8.38 -12.18 -11.11
C PHE A 357 -7.61 -13.47 -10.79
N ASP A 358 -7.63 -13.89 -9.54
CA ASP A 358 -6.92 -15.10 -9.08
C ASP A 358 -7.49 -16.36 -9.76
N TYR A 359 -8.83 -16.47 -9.90
CA TYR A 359 -9.49 -17.53 -10.66
C TYR A 359 -9.01 -17.57 -12.11
N LEU A 360 -9.02 -16.42 -12.79
CA LEU A 360 -8.65 -16.32 -14.20
C LEU A 360 -7.19 -16.73 -14.45
N VAL A 361 -6.28 -16.28 -13.60
CA VAL A 361 -4.85 -16.63 -13.71
C VAL A 361 -4.62 -18.13 -13.46
N ALA A 362 -5.35 -18.73 -12.53
CA ALA A 362 -5.17 -20.13 -12.16
C ALA A 362 -5.84 -21.12 -13.12
N ASN A 363 -6.98 -20.76 -13.74
CA ASN A 363 -7.85 -21.72 -14.40
C ASN A 363 -8.06 -21.44 -15.90
N VAL A 364 -7.75 -20.25 -16.40
CA VAL A 364 -8.02 -19.86 -17.79
C VAL A 364 -6.75 -19.84 -18.61
N SER A 365 -6.61 -20.80 -19.52
CA SER A 365 -5.49 -20.86 -20.44
C SER A 365 -5.73 -19.99 -21.69
N LYS A 366 -4.65 -19.58 -22.34
CA LYS A 366 -4.69 -18.87 -23.62
C LYS A 366 -5.42 -19.71 -24.70
N LYS A 367 -6.32 -19.07 -25.44
CA LYS A 367 -7.07 -19.68 -26.56
C LYS A 367 -6.25 -19.47 -27.85
N THR A 368 -5.54 -20.51 -28.29
CA THR A 368 -4.65 -20.46 -29.47
C THR A 368 -5.41 -20.42 -30.80
N ASP A 369 -6.65 -20.89 -30.81
CA ASP A 369 -7.54 -20.92 -31.99
C ASP A 369 -8.44 -19.67 -32.10
N ALA A 370 -8.30 -18.72 -31.17
CA ALA A 370 -9.10 -17.48 -31.17
C ALA A 370 -8.66 -16.45 -32.23
N GLY A 371 -7.66 -16.75 -33.06
CA GLY A 371 -7.16 -15.86 -34.09
C GLY A 371 -6.40 -14.63 -33.58
N MET A 372 -5.94 -14.64 -32.32
CA MET A 372 -5.13 -13.58 -31.75
C MET A 372 -3.67 -13.77 -32.13
N VAL A 373 -3.10 -12.77 -32.81
CA VAL A 373 -1.72 -12.81 -33.31
C VAL A 373 -0.76 -12.26 -32.24
N ASP A 374 0.14 -13.07 -31.72
CA ASP A 374 1.04 -12.76 -30.61
C ASP A 374 2.01 -11.58 -30.90
N THR A 375 2.32 -11.35 -32.15
CA THR A 375 3.19 -10.23 -32.57
C THR A 375 2.49 -8.89 -32.68
N THR A 376 1.19 -8.83 -32.31
CA THR A 376 0.44 -7.57 -32.26
C THR A 376 0.28 -7.08 -30.81
N PRO A 377 0.17 -5.76 -30.57
CA PRO A 377 -0.08 -5.23 -29.23
C PRO A 377 -1.30 -5.85 -28.56
N LYS A 378 -2.38 -6.09 -29.30
CA LYS A 378 -3.60 -6.72 -28.77
C LYS A 378 -3.38 -8.20 -28.43
N GLY A 379 -2.79 -8.97 -29.34
CA GLY A 379 -2.67 -10.43 -29.21
C GLY A 379 -1.66 -10.83 -28.16
N SER A 380 -0.52 -10.12 -28.07
CA SER A 380 0.53 -10.40 -27.07
C SER A 380 -0.02 -10.36 -25.63
N GLN A 381 -1.03 -9.54 -25.35
CA GLN A 381 -1.54 -9.37 -23.99
C GLN A 381 -2.36 -10.57 -23.47
N PHE A 382 -2.71 -11.53 -24.34
CA PHE A 382 -3.30 -12.81 -23.90
C PHE A 382 -2.24 -13.83 -23.46
N ASN A 383 -0.95 -13.54 -23.63
CA ASN A 383 0.14 -14.32 -23.05
C ASN A 383 0.25 -14.01 -21.56
N GLN A 384 0.60 -15.02 -20.76
CA GLN A 384 0.96 -14.78 -19.37
C GLN A 384 2.28 -13.99 -19.31
N PRO A 385 2.33 -12.85 -18.64
CA PRO A 385 3.59 -12.14 -18.47
C PRO A 385 4.54 -12.92 -17.58
N LEU A 386 5.83 -12.99 -17.97
CA LEU A 386 6.89 -13.61 -17.17
C LEU A 386 7.42 -12.67 -16.08
N LEU A 387 7.25 -11.36 -16.27
CA LEU A 387 7.52 -10.33 -15.26
C LEU A 387 6.19 -9.72 -14.83
N GLU A 388 5.83 -9.91 -13.56
CA GLU A 388 4.57 -9.43 -12.98
C GLU A 388 4.78 -8.89 -11.57
N PHE A 389 3.90 -7.98 -11.14
CA PHE A 389 3.84 -7.40 -9.79
C PHE A 389 5.20 -6.88 -9.29
N SER A 390 5.94 -6.21 -10.18
CA SER A 390 7.27 -5.71 -9.85
C SER A 390 7.23 -4.66 -8.72
N GLY A 391 8.29 -4.60 -7.92
CA GLY A 391 8.46 -3.58 -6.87
C GLY A 391 8.97 -2.21 -7.37
N SER A 392 8.96 -1.96 -8.70
CA SER A 392 9.40 -0.69 -9.29
C SER A 392 8.41 0.45 -9.03
N CYS A 393 8.73 1.65 -9.52
CA CYS A 393 7.84 2.81 -9.40
C CYS A 393 6.48 2.56 -10.06
N ALA A 394 5.42 3.14 -9.53
CA ALA A 394 4.11 3.12 -10.16
C ALA A 394 4.19 3.75 -11.56
N GLY A 395 3.73 3.04 -12.60
CA GLY A 395 3.81 3.49 -13.98
C GLY A 395 5.23 3.49 -14.57
N CYS A 396 6.14 2.67 -14.06
CA CYS A 396 7.52 2.60 -14.52
C CYS A 396 7.60 2.12 -15.97
N ALA A 397 8.02 2.99 -16.89
CA ALA A 397 8.15 2.67 -18.30
C ALA A 397 9.22 1.59 -18.56
N GLU A 398 10.33 1.58 -17.80
CA GLU A 398 11.40 0.60 -17.92
C GLU A 398 10.90 -0.83 -17.62
N THR A 399 10.08 -0.99 -16.59
CA THR A 399 9.45 -2.28 -16.26
C THR A 399 8.51 -2.74 -17.37
N SER A 400 7.83 -1.82 -18.06
CA SER A 400 7.00 -2.16 -19.22
C SER A 400 7.82 -2.78 -20.34
N TYR A 401 9.02 -2.28 -20.65
CA TYR A 401 9.90 -2.89 -21.64
C TYR A 401 10.33 -4.30 -21.22
N ALA A 402 10.82 -4.48 -19.98
CA ALA A 402 11.23 -5.78 -19.47
C ALA A 402 10.08 -6.80 -19.57
N ARG A 403 8.86 -6.40 -19.21
CA ARG A 403 7.68 -7.25 -19.31
C ARG A 403 7.35 -7.63 -20.76
N LEU A 404 7.32 -6.65 -21.67
CA LEU A 404 6.94 -6.90 -23.07
C LEU A 404 7.99 -7.73 -23.83
N ILE A 405 9.29 -7.58 -23.53
CA ILE A 405 10.35 -8.38 -24.14
C ILE A 405 10.27 -9.85 -23.71
N THR A 406 9.82 -10.10 -22.46
CA THR A 406 9.73 -11.45 -21.89
C THR A 406 8.36 -12.12 -22.09
N GLN A 407 7.38 -11.41 -22.58
CA GLN A 407 6.01 -11.86 -22.83
C GLN A 407 5.86 -12.42 -24.27
#